data_4ea7a90c45eb69c6237d22afea8032f3
#
_entry.id   4ea7a90c45eb69c6237d22afea8032f3
#
_cell.length_a   1.000
_cell.length_b   1.000
_cell.length_c   1.000
_cell.angle_alpha   90.00
_cell.angle_beta   90.00
_cell.angle_gamma   90.00
#
_symmetry.space_group_name_H-M   'P 1'
#
loop_
_entity.id
_entity.type
_entity.pdbx_description
1 polymer ?
#
loop_
_entity_poly.entity_id
_entity_poly.type
_entity_poly.pdbx_seq_one_letter_code
_entity_poly.pdbx_strand_id
1 'polypeptide(L)'
;MKIDRARAQKAFADYAAHYNAADAKVKLKIDHTYRVAALCARIAQSLALPPEDVDLAWLSGILHDVGRFEQLRRYNTFIDAQSVSHAAMSVAVLFDEGRIRDYLDDAGADALLRTAVEWHSAFRLPEALDDRTRLFCQILRDADKIDILRVNVETPMEEIYNVSTAALRRSPVTPAVLDAFYAHHCVLH
;
A
#
# COMPACT_ATOMS: atom_id res chain seq x y z
N MET A 1 11.10 19.78 5.65
CA MET A 1 11.34 19.07 4.37
C MET A 1 10.21 19.43 3.42
N LYS A 2 10.50 19.80 2.18
CA LYS A 2 9.47 20.11 1.17
C LYS A 2 9.41 18.97 0.16
N ILE A 3 8.24 18.35 0.01
CA ILE A 3 8.01 17.30 -0.98
C ILE A 3 7.46 17.93 -2.25
N ASP A 4 8.08 17.64 -3.39
CA ASP A 4 7.59 18.01 -4.71
C ASP A 4 6.68 16.87 -5.21
N ARG A 5 5.36 17.06 -5.06
CA ARG A 5 4.37 16.07 -5.49
C ARG A 5 4.41 15.82 -7.00
N ALA A 6 4.69 16.86 -7.81
CA ALA A 6 4.75 16.71 -9.26
C ALA A 6 5.92 15.81 -9.68
N ARG A 7 7.08 16.00 -9.05
CA ARG A 7 8.24 15.12 -9.22
C ARG A 7 7.92 13.68 -8.81
N ALA A 8 7.36 13.49 -7.62
CA ALA A 8 7.04 12.16 -7.12
C ALA A 8 6.00 11.43 -7.99
N GLN A 9 4.98 12.16 -8.49
CA GLN A 9 4.01 11.61 -9.45
C GLN A 9 4.69 11.20 -10.75
N LYS A 10 5.59 12.05 -11.28
CA LYS A 10 6.33 11.74 -12.49
C LYS A 10 7.21 10.50 -12.28
N ALA A 11 7.95 10.43 -11.19
CA ALA A 11 8.81 9.30 -10.86
C ALA A 11 8.00 7.99 -10.79
N PHE A 12 6.82 8.01 -10.15
CA PHE A 12 5.94 6.85 -10.12
C PHE A 12 5.39 6.49 -11.50
N ALA A 13 4.97 7.47 -12.29
CA ALA A 13 4.48 7.23 -13.64
C ALA A 13 5.59 6.64 -14.54
N ASP A 14 6.80 7.18 -14.50
CA ASP A 14 7.97 6.67 -15.22
C ASP A 14 8.31 5.24 -14.78
N TYR A 15 8.25 4.93 -13.48
CA TYR A 15 8.45 3.58 -12.96
C TYR A 15 7.37 2.61 -13.48
N ALA A 16 6.11 2.98 -13.37
CA ALA A 16 4.99 2.16 -13.81
C ALA A 16 4.97 1.92 -15.33
N ALA A 17 5.51 2.86 -16.12
CA ALA A 17 5.61 2.75 -17.59
C ALA A 17 6.52 1.62 -18.07
N HIS A 18 7.37 1.06 -17.19
CA HIS A 18 8.17 -0.13 -17.53
C HIS A 18 7.36 -1.43 -17.50
N TYR A 19 6.11 -1.38 -17.08
CA TYR A 19 5.22 -2.53 -16.98
C TYR A 19 4.07 -2.41 -17.99
N ASN A 20 3.47 -3.56 -18.35
CA ASN A 20 2.43 -3.58 -19.39
C ASN A 20 1.16 -2.85 -18.93
N ALA A 21 0.96 -1.62 -19.39
CA ALA A 21 -0.22 -0.82 -19.07
C ALA A 21 -1.56 -1.39 -19.58
N ALA A 22 -1.53 -2.34 -20.53
CA ALA A 22 -2.72 -3.06 -20.99
C ALA A 22 -3.15 -4.19 -20.05
N ASP A 23 -2.29 -4.59 -19.10
CA ASP A 23 -2.64 -5.56 -18.08
C ASP A 23 -3.57 -4.91 -17.03
N ALA A 24 -4.75 -5.48 -16.86
CA ALA A 24 -5.76 -5.00 -15.90
C ALA A 24 -5.20 -4.94 -14.46
N LYS A 25 -4.33 -5.88 -14.08
CA LYS A 25 -3.68 -5.92 -12.76
C LYS A 25 -2.70 -4.75 -12.57
N VAL A 26 -1.93 -4.41 -13.62
CA VAL A 26 -1.03 -3.24 -13.59
C VAL A 26 -1.86 -1.96 -13.46
N LYS A 27 -2.90 -1.80 -14.28
CA LYS A 27 -3.81 -0.66 -14.21
C LYS A 27 -4.47 -0.54 -12.84
N LEU A 28 -4.96 -1.65 -12.28
CA LEU A 28 -5.54 -1.70 -10.94
C LEU A 28 -4.57 -1.12 -9.89
N LYS A 29 -3.30 -1.50 -9.94
CA LYS A 29 -2.29 -1.04 -8.98
C LYS A 29 -1.90 0.42 -9.17
N ILE A 30 -1.86 0.92 -10.41
CA ILE A 30 -1.65 2.35 -10.66
C ILE A 30 -2.78 3.18 -10.04
N ASP A 31 -4.03 2.81 -10.35
CA ASP A 31 -5.21 3.52 -9.85
C ASP A 31 -5.33 3.44 -8.32
N HIS A 32 -5.04 2.28 -7.73
CA HIS A 32 -4.98 2.06 -6.28
C HIS A 32 -3.94 2.97 -5.61
N THR A 33 -2.72 3.01 -6.12
CA THR A 33 -1.62 3.82 -5.58
C THR A 33 -2.00 5.30 -5.47
N TYR A 34 -2.57 5.88 -6.54
CA TYR A 34 -2.99 7.29 -6.50
C TYR A 34 -4.14 7.55 -5.52
N ARG A 35 -5.08 6.60 -5.38
CA ARG A 35 -6.18 6.73 -4.41
C ARG A 35 -5.70 6.61 -2.97
N VAL A 36 -4.81 5.66 -2.69
CA VAL A 36 -4.19 5.51 -1.37
C VAL A 36 -3.42 6.77 -1.00
N ALA A 37 -2.63 7.34 -1.91
CA ALA A 37 -1.93 8.59 -1.68
C ALA A 37 -2.90 9.75 -1.33
N ALA A 38 -4.00 9.87 -2.08
CA ALA A 38 -5.02 10.88 -1.78
C ALA A 38 -5.71 10.64 -0.42
N LEU A 39 -5.98 9.39 -0.07
CA LEU A 39 -6.54 9.02 1.25
C LEU A 39 -5.56 9.31 2.38
N CYS A 40 -4.27 9.00 2.24
CA CYS A 40 -3.23 9.35 3.22
C CYS A 40 -3.23 10.86 3.51
N ALA A 41 -3.24 11.70 2.45
CA ALA A 41 -3.30 13.14 2.62
C ALA A 41 -4.58 13.59 3.33
N ARG A 42 -5.74 13.02 2.99
CA ARG A 42 -7.03 13.35 3.63
C ARG A 42 -7.06 12.96 5.10
N ILE A 43 -6.53 11.78 5.45
CA ILE A 43 -6.44 11.33 6.84
C ILE A 43 -5.51 12.28 7.61
N ALA A 44 -4.32 12.59 7.08
CA ALA A 44 -3.39 13.53 7.70
C ALA A 44 -4.02 14.92 7.92
N GLN A 45 -4.78 15.42 6.95
CA GLN A 45 -5.53 16.68 7.08
C GLN A 45 -6.60 16.60 8.17
N SER A 46 -7.34 15.50 8.27
CA SER A 46 -8.37 15.32 9.31
C SER A 46 -7.78 15.26 10.72
N LEU A 47 -6.51 14.87 10.83
CA LEU A 47 -5.73 14.89 12.07
C LEU A 47 -5.06 16.26 12.34
N ALA A 48 -5.35 17.27 11.51
CA ALA A 48 -4.78 18.61 11.59
C ALA A 48 -3.23 18.62 11.58
N LEU A 49 -2.60 17.69 10.84
CA LEU A 49 -1.14 17.66 10.70
C LEU A 49 -0.65 18.85 9.87
N PRO A 50 0.60 19.30 10.09
CA PRO A 50 1.20 20.37 9.30
C PRO A 50 1.24 20.02 7.80
N PRO A 51 1.23 21.04 6.90
CA PRO A 51 1.23 20.79 5.44
C PRO A 51 2.34 19.87 4.95
N GLU A 52 3.54 20.00 5.51
CA GLU A 52 4.69 19.12 5.18
C GLU A 52 4.47 17.67 5.59
N ASP A 53 3.72 17.40 6.65
CA ASP A 53 3.35 16.06 7.09
C ASP A 53 2.20 15.48 6.25
N VAL A 54 1.29 16.33 5.78
CA VAL A 54 0.28 15.94 4.80
C VAL A 54 0.93 15.51 3.49
N ASP A 55 1.97 16.24 3.04
CA ASP A 55 2.73 15.86 1.85
C ASP A 55 3.53 14.57 2.05
N LEU A 56 4.11 14.36 3.24
CA LEU A 56 4.83 13.14 3.59
C LEU A 56 3.89 11.92 3.65
N ALA A 57 2.70 12.08 4.22
CA ALA A 57 1.68 11.03 4.25
C ALA A 57 1.22 10.68 2.82
N TRP A 58 0.99 11.69 1.98
CA TRP A 58 0.69 11.49 0.57
C TRP A 58 1.80 10.71 -0.14
N LEU A 59 3.06 11.07 0.08
CA LEU A 59 4.21 10.38 -0.52
C LEU A 59 4.28 8.91 -0.06
N SER A 60 4.05 8.62 1.22
CA SER A 60 4.04 7.23 1.70
C SER A 60 3.02 6.37 0.94
N GLY A 61 1.85 6.96 0.59
CA GLY A 61 0.85 6.31 -0.25
C GLY A 61 1.32 6.05 -1.69
N ILE A 62 2.10 6.96 -2.30
CA ILE A 62 2.71 6.72 -3.62
C ILE A 62 3.72 5.57 -3.60
N LEU A 63 4.44 5.41 -2.50
CA LEU A 63 5.58 4.49 -2.39
C LEU A 63 5.20 3.07 -1.97
N HIS A 64 4.08 2.88 -1.25
CA HIS A 64 3.81 1.66 -0.48
C HIS A 64 3.83 0.37 -1.32
N ASP A 65 3.31 0.42 -2.53
CA ASP A 65 3.06 -0.75 -3.39
C ASP A 65 3.95 -0.80 -4.66
N VAL A 66 5.06 -0.04 -4.72
CA VAL A 66 5.96 -0.09 -5.89
C VAL A 66 6.49 -1.51 -6.15
N GLY A 67 6.68 -2.31 -5.13
CA GLY A 67 7.10 -3.71 -5.24
C GLY A 67 6.05 -4.63 -5.88
N ARG A 68 4.77 -4.26 -5.91
CA ARG A 68 3.70 -5.04 -6.56
C ARG A 68 3.90 -5.20 -8.07
N PHE A 69 4.49 -4.19 -8.71
CA PHE A 69 4.80 -4.25 -10.14
C PHE A 69 5.85 -5.33 -10.43
N GLU A 70 6.91 -5.39 -9.62
CA GLU A 70 7.93 -6.44 -9.71
C GLU A 70 7.38 -7.82 -9.31
N GLN A 71 6.54 -7.89 -8.28
CA GLN A 71 5.88 -9.12 -7.87
C GLN A 71 5.01 -9.68 -9.02
N LEU A 72 4.19 -8.83 -9.63
CA LEU A 72 3.35 -9.22 -10.76
C LEU A 72 4.19 -9.67 -11.96
N ARG A 73 5.25 -8.93 -12.30
CA ARG A 73 6.15 -9.27 -13.41
C ARG A 73 6.83 -10.63 -13.22
N ARG A 74 7.26 -10.94 -11.98
CA ARG A 74 8.01 -12.17 -11.68
C ARG A 74 7.13 -13.37 -11.42
N TYR A 75 5.98 -13.18 -10.79
CA TYR A 75 5.15 -14.27 -10.25
C TYR A 75 3.72 -14.29 -10.78
N ASN A 76 3.29 -13.29 -11.53
CA ASN A 76 1.94 -13.14 -12.07
C ASN A 76 0.81 -13.27 -11.00
N THR A 77 1.08 -12.88 -9.77
CA THR A 77 0.14 -12.93 -8.65
C THR A 77 0.36 -11.78 -7.67
N PHE A 78 -0.70 -11.41 -6.94
CA PHE A 78 -0.63 -10.51 -5.79
C PHE A 78 -0.63 -11.24 -4.44
N ILE A 79 -0.64 -12.58 -4.44
CA ILE A 79 -0.69 -13.39 -3.22
C ILE A 79 0.73 -13.60 -2.70
N ASP A 80 1.08 -12.92 -1.60
CA ASP A 80 2.42 -12.98 -1.01
C ASP A 80 2.84 -14.40 -0.63
N ALA A 81 1.90 -15.21 -0.12
CA ALA A 81 2.14 -16.62 0.24
C ALA A 81 2.50 -17.51 -0.95
N GLN A 82 2.19 -17.09 -2.19
CA GLN A 82 2.52 -17.80 -3.42
C GLN A 82 3.72 -17.20 -4.14
N SER A 83 4.34 -16.15 -3.59
CA SER A 83 5.44 -15.43 -4.18
C SER A 83 6.42 -14.92 -3.13
N VAL A 84 6.41 -13.62 -2.86
CA VAL A 84 7.25 -12.92 -1.88
C VAL A 84 6.46 -11.79 -1.23
N SER A 85 6.90 -11.31 -0.06
CA SER A 85 6.33 -10.12 0.56
C SER A 85 6.47 -8.91 -0.37
N HIS A 86 5.34 -8.35 -0.81
CA HIS A 86 5.34 -7.13 -1.63
C HIS A 86 5.89 -5.92 -0.88
N ALA A 87 5.66 -5.84 0.43
CA ALA A 87 6.19 -4.78 1.26
C ALA A 87 7.73 -4.83 1.32
N ALA A 88 8.30 -6.03 1.53
CA ALA A 88 9.76 -6.22 1.47
C ALA A 88 10.31 -5.90 0.08
N MET A 89 9.60 -6.26 -0.98
CA MET A 89 10.00 -5.93 -2.36
C MET A 89 9.91 -4.41 -2.62
N SER A 90 8.90 -3.71 -2.08
CA SER A 90 8.83 -2.25 -2.16
C SER A 90 10.01 -1.59 -1.44
N VAL A 91 10.38 -2.09 -0.26
CA VAL A 91 11.57 -1.62 0.47
C VAL A 91 12.83 -1.84 -0.34
N ALA A 92 13.03 -3.03 -0.93
CA ALA A 92 14.20 -3.33 -1.74
C ALA A 92 14.33 -2.37 -2.94
N VAL A 93 13.27 -2.18 -3.72
CA VAL A 93 13.26 -1.26 -4.86
C VAL A 93 13.56 0.18 -4.43
N LEU A 94 12.91 0.67 -3.39
CA LEU A 94 13.04 2.06 -2.98
C LEU A 94 14.37 2.35 -2.31
N PHE A 95 14.79 1.54 -1.35
CA PHE A 95 15.88 1.88 -0.44
C PHE A 95 17.16 1.09 -0.72
N ASP A 96 17.05 -0.20 -1.06
CA ASP A 96 18.25 -1.01 -1.29
C ASP A 96 18.81 -0.80 -2.72
N GLU A 97 17.92 -0.59 -3.72
CA GLU A 97 18.28 -0.19 -5.08
C GLU A 97 18.40 1.35 -5.24
N GLY A 98 18.07 2.13 -4.20
CA GLY A 98 18.23 3.59 -4.14
C GLY A 98 17.19 4.40 -4.92
N ARG A 99 16.13 3.79 -5.43
CA ARG A 99 15.11 4.48 -6.25
C ARG A 99 14.27 5.49 -5.49
N ILE A 100 14.34 5.53 -4.16
CA ILE A 100 13.71 6.59 -3.36
C ILE A 100 14.18 7.99 -3.79
N ARG A 101 15.41 8.10 -4.33
CA ARG A 101 15.98 9.38 -4.82
C ARG A 101 15.30 9.90 -6.09
N ASP A 102 14.57 9.07 -6.82
CA ASP A 102 13.73 9.51 -7.95
C ASP A 102 12.57 10.39 -7.43
N TYR A 103 12.05 10.07 -6.24
CA TYR A 103 10.87 10.70 -5.61
C TYR A 103 11.25 11.87 -4.70
N LEU A 104 12.37 11.78 -4.01
CA LEU A 104 12.74 12.69 -2.91
C LEU A 104 14.26 12.82 -2.81
N ASP A 105 14.79 14.06 -2.79
CA ASP A 105 16.24 14.29 -2.64
C ASP A 105 16.72 14.18 -1.18
N ASP A 106 15.86 14.64 -0.25
CA ASP A 106 16.19 14.70 1.18
C ASP A 106 16.05 13.35 1.85
N ALA A 107 17.12 12.88 2.49
CA ALA A 107 17.14 11.62 3.20
C ALA A 107 16.53 11.66 4.63
N GLY A 108 16.14 12.85 5.10
CA GLY A 108 15.66 13.04 6.48
C GLY A 108 14.39 12.25 6.85
N ALA A 109 13.62 11.83 5.84
CA ALA A 109 12.42 10.99 6.05
C ALA A 109 12.61 9.51 5.67
N ASP A 110 13.79 9.10 5.22
CA ASP A 110 13.99 7.74 4.68
C ASP A 110 13.65 6.65 5.71
N ALA A 111 14.08 6.80 6.95
CA ALA A 111 13.82 5.82 8.00
C ALA A 111 12.31 5.68 8.28
N LEU A 112 11.57 6.79 8.35
CA LEU A 112 10.13 6.79 8.54
C LEU A 112 9.42 6.17 7.34
N LEU A 113 9.75 6.60 6.12
CA LEU A 113 9.14 6.07 4.89
C LEU A 113 9.43 4.58 4.70
N ARG A 114 10.68 4.15 4.94
CA ARG A 114 11.07 2.74 4.90
C ARG A 114 10.20 1.92 5.85
N THR A 115 10.09 2.36 7.10
CA THR A 115 9.29 1.67 8.13
C THR A 115 7.79 1.64 7.74
N ALA A 116 7.24 2.76 7.29
CA ALA A 116 5.84 2.82 6.87
C ALA A 116 5.55 1.85 5.71
N VAL A 117 6.41 1.82 4.69
CA VAL A 117 6.29 0.90 3.55
C VAL A 117 6.47 -0.55 3.98
N GLU A 118 7.45 -0.85 4.83
CA GLU A 118 7.73 -2.21 5.32
C GLU A 118 6.55 -2.81 6.08
N TRP A 119 5.87 -2.00 6.92
CA TRP A 119 4.84 -2.48 7.84
C TRP A 119 3.40 -2.19 7.41
N HIS A 120 3.18 -1.63 6.19
CA HIS A 120 1.83 -1.24 5.77
C HIS A 120 0.85 -2.42 5.67
N SER A 121 1.33 -3.61 5.31
CA SER A 121 0.50 -4.82 5.18
C SER A 121 0.54 -5.73 6.42
N ALA A 122 1.36 -5.43 7.42
CA ALA A 122 1.50 -6.26 8.61
C ALA A 122 0.24 -6.23 9.49
N PHE A 123 -0.09 -7.34 10.13
CA PHE A 123 -1.24 -7.43 11.05
C PHE A 123 -1.05 -6.54 12.28
N ARG A 124 0.16 -6.48 12.83
CA ARG A 124 0.53 -5.62 13.97
C ARG A 124 1.78 -4.82 13.66
N LEU A 125 1.81 -3.59 14.16
CA LEU A 125 3.02 -2.76 14.13
C LEU A 125 3.97 -3.17 15.27
N PRO A 126 5.30 -3.02 15.09
CA PRO A 126 6.27 -3.19 16.16
C PRO A 126 5.95 -2.27 17.35
N GLU A 127 6.20 -2.78 18.58
CA GLU A 127 5.95 -2.02 19.81
C GLU A 127 6.93 -0.86 19.99
N ALA A 128 8.15 -1.00 19.49
CA ALA A 128 9.26 -0.05 19.70
C ALA A 128 9.30 1.14 18.72
N LEU A 129 8.21 1.38 17.95
CA LEU A 129 8.14 2.55 17.06
C LEU A 129 7.94 3.84 17.87
N ASP A 130 8.66 4.91 17.49
CA ASP A 130 8.34 6.26 17.97
C ASP A 130 6.95 6.70 17.51
N ASP A 131 6.36 7.66 18.23
CA ASP A 131 4.97 8.09 18.00
C ASP A 131 4.74 8.63 16.58
N ARG A 132 5.72 9.37 16.04
CA ARG A 132 5.61 9.93 14.69
C ARG A 132 5.62 8.83 13.64
N THR A 133 6.59 7.92 13.69
CA THR A 133 6.67 6.78 12.75
C THR A 133 5.43 5.90 12.85
N ARG A 134 4.97 5.62 14.07
CA ARG A 134 3.73 4.87 14.33
C ARG A 134 2.52 5.54 13.67
N LEU A 135 2.38 6.86 13.82
CA LEU A 135 1.28 7.62 13.22
C LEU A 135 1.27 7.49 11.69
N PHE A 136 2.42 7.64 11.03
CA PHE A 136 2.50 7.51 9.58
C PHE A 136 2.23 6.08 9.10
N CYS A 137 2.70 5.06 9.85
CA CYS A 137 2.33 3.67 9.58
C CYS A 137 0.80 3.46 9.66
N GLN A 138 0.15 4.04 10.66
CA GLN A 138 -1.31 3.94 10.83
C GLN A 138 -2.05 4.65 9.70
N ILE A 139 -1.67 5.88 9.35
CA ILE A 139 -2.28 6.64 8.23
C ILE A 139 -2.21 5.82 6.94
N LEU A 140 -1.04 5.27 6.61
CA LEU A 140 -0.85 4.49 5.39
C LEU A 140 -1.69 3.21 5.41
N ARG A 141 -1.70 2.48 6.53
CA ARG A 141 -2.47 1.23 6.68
C ARG A 141 -3.97 1.45 6.55
N ASP A 142 -4.48 2.51 7.17
CA ASP A 142 -5.90 2.84 7.09
C ASP A 142 -6.29 3.26 5.68
N ALA A 143 -5.49 4.10 5.03
CA ALA A 143 -5.70 4.52 3.65
C ALA A 143 -5.72 3.32 2.67
N ASP A 144 -4.75 2.41 2.80
CA ASP A 144 -4.68 1.20 2.00
C ASP A 144 -5.92 0.31 2.21
N LYS A 145 -6.32 0.04 3.46
CA LYS A 145 -7.50 -0.78 3.77
C LYS A 145 -8.80 -0.17 3.27
N ILE A 146 -8.96 1.16 3.36
CA ILE A 146 -10.15 1.86 2.83
C ILE A 146 -10.24 1.64 1.30
N ASP A 147 -9.14 1.79 0.56
CA ASP A 147 -9.18 1.56 -0.89
C ASP A 147 -9.33 0.08 -1.25
N ILE A 148 -8.75 -0.86 -0.48
CA ILE A 148 -8.96 -2.31 -0.66
C ILE A 148 -10.46 -2.67 -0.52
N LEU A 149 -11.18 -2.11 0.45
CA LEU A 149 -12.63 -2.35 0.57
C LEU A 149 -13.36 -1.94 -0.72
N ARG A 150 -13.02 -0.78 -1.29
CA ARG A 150 -13.58 -0.31 -2.56
C ARG A 150 -13.18 -1.26 -3.72
N VAL A 151 -11.91 -1.62 -3.83
CA VAL A 151 -11.41 -2.55 -4.87
C VAL A 151 -12.19 -3.86 -4.84
N ASN A 152 -12.47 -4.42 -3.66
CA ASN A 152 -13.23 -5.66 -3.52
C ASN A 152 -14.70 -5.55 -3.97
N VAL A 153 -15.24 -4.34 -4.06
CA VAL A 153 -16.61 -4.09 -4.56
C VAL A 153 -16.61 -3.85 -6.07
N GLU A 154 -15.62 -3.14 -6.58
CA GLU A 154 -15.60 -2.64 -7.96
C GLU A 154 -14.85 -3.53 -8.95
N THR A 155 -13.93 -4.39 -8.47
CA THR A 155 -13.06 -5.21 -9.32
C THR A 155 -13.47 -6.69 -9.27
N PRO A 156 -13.49 -7.40 -10.41
CA PRO A 156 -13.76 -8.83 -10.42
C PRO A 156 -12.80 -9.62 -9.51
N MET A 157 -13.33 -10.57 -8.77
CA MET A 157 -12.56 -11.39 -7.82
C MET A 157 -11.46 -12.20 -8.49
N GLU A 158 -11.67 -12.57 -9.75
CA GLU A 158 -10.69 -13.25 -10.60
C GLU A 158 -9.40 -12.44 -10.76
N GLU A 159 -9.51 -11.11 -10.90
CA GLU A 159 -8.37 -10.23 -11.07
C GLU A 159 -7.62 -9.96 -9.76
N ILE A 160 -8.34 -9.99 -8.62
CA ILE A 160 -7.74 -9.73 -7.31
C ILE A 160 -7.09 -10.99 -6.73
N TYR A 161 -7.82 -12.11 -6.74
CA TYR A 161 -7.47 -13.32 -5.99
C TYR A 161 -7.08 -14.51 -6.86
N ASN A 162 -7.11 -14.39 -8.19
CA ASN A 162 -6.89 -15.51 -9.12
C ASN A 162 -7.82 -16.72 -8.85
N VAL A 163 -9.01 -16.49 -8.32
CA VAL A 163 -10.04 -17.52 -8.08
C VAL A 163 -11.34 -17.09 -8.73
N SER A 164 -12.14 -18.07 -9.21
CA SER A 164 -13.42 -17.72 -9.82
C SER A 164 -14.41 -17.18 -8.80
N THR A 165 -15.22 -16.20 -9.20
CA THR A 165 -16.33 -15.68 -8.39
C THR A 165 -17.24 -16.80 -7.88
N ALA A 166 -17.49 -17.84 -8.68
CA ALA A 166 -18.28 -18.99 -8.28
C ALA A 166 -17.62 -19.82 -7.16
N ALA A 167 -16.28 -19.97 -7.19
CA ALA A 167 -15.54 -20.65 -6.14
C ALA A 167 -15.58 -19.83 -4.84
N LEU A 168 -15.34 -18.51 -4.93
CA LEU A 168 -15.35 -17.62 -3.78
C LEU A 168 -16.74 -17.60 -3.09
N ARG A 169 -17.82 -17.50 -3.86
CA ARG A 169 -19.20 -17.52 -3.32
C ARG A 169 -19.57 -18.82 -2.62
N ARG A 170 -18.91 -19.94 -2.92
CA ARG A 170 -19.11 -21.23 -2.25
C ARG A 170 -18.20 -21.43 -1.05
N SER A 171 -17.21 -20.57 -0.87
CA SER A 171 -16.30 -20.66 0.28
C SER A 171 -17.07 -20.36 1.57
N PRO A 172 -16.99 -21.22 2.59
CA PRO A 172 -17.61 -20.93 3.88
C PRO A 172 -16.86 -19.81 4.60
N VAL A 173 -17.60 -19.00 5.34
CA VAL A 173 -17.00 -18.06 6.29
C VAL A 173 -16.88 -18.79 7.63
N THR A 174 -15.67 -18.77 8.20
CA THR A 174 -15.42 -19.38 9.52
C THR A 174 -16.30 -18.71 10.60
N PRO A 175 -17.04 -19.47 11.43
CA PRO A 175 -17.92 -18.89 12.44
C PRO A 175 -17.21 -17.87 13.34
N ALA A 176 -16.01 -18.17 13.84
CA ALA A 176 -15.22 -17.25 14.67
C ALA A 176 -14.90 -15.92 13.96
N VAL A 177 -14.79 -15.90 12.62
CA VAL A 177 -14.61 -14.67 11.84
C VAL A 177 -15.89 -13.84 11.86
N LEU A 178 -17.05 -14.48 11.70
CA LEU A 178 -18.35 -13.78 11.78
C LEU A 178 -18.60 -13.23 13.18
N ASP A 179 -18.31 -14.01 14.22
CA ASP A 179 -18.48 -13.59 15.62
C ASP A 179 -17.60 -12.36 15.92
N ALA A 180 -16.31 -12.40 15.51
CA ALA A 180 -15.41 -11.26 15.68
C ALA A 180 -15.87 -10.02 14.89
N PHE A 181 -16.37 -10.22 13.65
CA PHE A 181 -16.91 -9.14 12.83
C PHE A 181 -18.10 -8.45 13.50
N TYR A 182 -19.07 -9.22 13.99
CA TYR A 182 -20.25 -8.65 14.69
C TYR A 182 -19.88 -8.02 16.05
N ALA A 183 -18.83 -8.51 16.70
CA ALA A 183 -18.29 -7.92 17.92
C ALA A 183 -17.38 -6.70 17.67
N HIS A 184 -17.17 -6.28 16.42
CA HIS A 184 -16.25 -5.20 16.03
C HIS A 184 -14.79 -5.45 16.47
N HIS A 185 -14.35 -6.70 16.46
CA HIS A 185 -12.99 -7.10 16.83
C HIS A 185 -12.19 -7.63 15.63
N CYS A 186 -10.87 -7.51 15.74
CA CYS A 186 -9.96 -8.16 14.79
C CYS A 186 -9.99 -9.68 14.99
N VAL A 187 -9.92 -10.41 13.88
CA VAL A 187 -9.76 -11.87 13.90
C VAL A 187 -8.28 -12.18 14.13
N LEU A 188 -8.00 -13.05 15.10
CA LEU A 188 -6.66 -13.59 15.30
C LEU A 188 -6.44 -14.76 14.34
N HIS A 189 -5.27 -14.80 13.70
CA HIS A 189 -4.81 -15.92 12.88
C HIS A 189 -4.36 -17.08 13.75
#